data_8e76f260709ec982d88f7fa2721b0106
#
_entry.id   8e76f260709ec982d88f7fa2721b0106
#
_cell.length_a   1.000
_cell.length_b   1.000
_cell.length_c   1.000
_cell.angle_alpha   90.00
_cell.angle_beta   90.00
_cell.angle_gamma   90.00
#
_symmetry.space_group_name_H-M   'P 1'
#
loop_
_entity.id
_entity.type
_entity.pdbx_description
1 polymer ?
#
loop_
_entity_poly.entity_id
_entity_poly.type
_entity_poly.pdbx_seq_one_letter_code
_entity_poly.pdbx_strand_id
1 'polypeptide(L)'
;MSILRTIAMFIYLFGYMILHYGILRRAERAAAAGDTATVEQIVNQHIPRWSRGILKVTGVSLSVEGLENIPKDRPCVFVANHRSYYDIPLLLAGLEKPHGILAKEELEKIPLLNRWMKLLGCVFVQRDDVRASVRALNDATAIVEGGRSFVIFPEGTRYKGEELSLIHI
;
A
#
# COMPACT_ATOMS: atom_id res chain seq x y z
N MET A 1 -4.73 11.46 -18.73
CA MET A 1 -4.52 10.02 -19.06
C MET A 1 -5.58 9.61 -20.08
N SER A 2 -5.26 8.82 -21.09
CA SER A 2 -6.30 8.37 -22.05
C SER A 2 -7.24 7.36 -21.37
N ILE A 3 -8.52 7.38 -21.70
CA ILE A 3 -9.53 6.45 -21.21
C ILE A 3 -9.07 5.00 -21.38
N LEU A 4 -8.44 4.69 -22.51
CA LEU A 4 -7.94 3.36 -22.83
C LEU A 4 -6.89 2.87 -21.81
N ARG A 5 -5.96 3.72 -21.38
CA ARG A 5 -4.97 3.37 -20.35
C ARG A 5 -5.61 3.14 -18.99
N THR A 6 -6.65 3.89 -18.66
CA THR A 6 -7.41 3.69 -17.41
C THR A 6 -8.11 2.33 -17.42
N ILE A 7 -8.77 1.98 -18.51
CA ILE A 7 -9.43 0.67 -18.67
C ILE A 7 -8.40 -0.46 -18.57
N ALA A 8 -7.30 -0.35 -19.31
CA ALA A 8 -6.21 -1.34 -19.26
C ALA A 8 -5.63 -1.50 -17.85
N MET A 9 -5.48 -0.41 -17.10
CA MET A 9 -5.04 -0.43 -15.71
C MET A 9 -6.00 -1.25 -14.84
N PHE A 10 -7.32 -1.02 -14.92
CA PHE A 10 -8.29 -1.76 -14.12
C PHE A 10 -8.36 -3.24 -14.52
N ILE A 11 -8.30 -3.54 -15.82
CA ILE A 11 -8.24 -4.94 -16.31
C ILE A 11 -7.01 -5.64 -15.74
N TYR A 12 -5.84 -4.99 -15.79
CA TYR A 12 -4.61 -5.55 -15.22
C TYR A 12 -4.73 -5.72 -13.71
N LEU A 13 -5.21 -4.69 -12.99
CA LEU A 13 -5.33 -4.67 -11.53
C LEU A 13 -6.16 -5.87 -11.03
N PHE A 14 -7.38 -6.02 -11.54
CA PHE A 14 -8.26 -7.11 -11.10
C PHE A 14 -7.88 -8.45 -11.73
N GLY A 15 -7.45 -8.47 -12.99
CA GLY A 15 -6.99 -9.67 -13.67
C GLY A 15 -5.81 -10.32 -12.95
N TYR A 16 -4.84 -9.54 -12.50
CA TYR A 16 -3.72 -10.06 -11.70
C TYR A 16 -4.20 -10.70 -10.39
N MET A 17 -5.11 -10.05 -9.66
CA MET A 17 -5.64 -10.58 -8.40
C MET A 17 -6.44 -11.88 -8.60
N ILE A 18 -7.22 -11.97 -9.68
CA ILE A 18 -7.98 -13.19 -10.02
C ILE A 18 -7.03 -14.32 -10.39
N LEU A 19 -6.05 -14.08 -11.26
CA LEU A 19 -5.06 -15.09 -11.68
C LEU A 19 -4.21 -15.61 -10.51
N HIS A 20 -3.94 -14.75 -9.52
CA HIS A 20 -3.16 -15.10 -8.33
C HIS A 20 -4.02 -15.45 -7.10
N TYR A 21 -5.30 -15.76 -7.29
CA TYR A 21 -6.22 -16.09 -6.20
C TYR A 21 -5.74 -17.27 -5.35
N GLY A 22 -5.16 -18.31 -5.97
CA GLY A 22 -4.58 -19.45 -5.23
C GLY A 22 -3.44 -19.06 -4.31
N ILE A 23 -2.63 -18.08 -4.73
CA ILE A 23 -1.52 -17.54 -3.93
C ILE A 23 -2.05 -16.70 -2.76
N LEU A 24 -3.07 -15.86 -3.01
CA LEU A 24 -3.77 -15.14 -1.95
C LEU A 24 -4.30 -16.09 -0.88
N ARG A 25 -4.97 -17.18 -1.28
CA ARG A 25 -5.48 -18.20 -0.35
C ARG A 25 -4.36 -18.91 0.43
N ARG A 26 -3.19 -19.13 -0.19
CA ARG A 26 -2.01 -19.67 0.51
C ARG A 26 -1.49 -18.70 1.56
N ALA A 27 -1.38 -17.41 1.22
CA ALA A 27 -0.93 -16.38 2.15
C ALA A 27 -1.89 -16.24 3.36
N GLU A 28 -3.21 -16.28 3.13
CA GLU A 28 -4.20 -16.22 4.20
C GLU A 28 -4.14 -17.43 5.13
N ARG A 29 -3.92 -18.63 4.59
CA ARG A 29 -3.74 -19.85 5.41
C ARG A 29 -2.47 -19.75 6.25
N ALA A 30 -1.38 -19.27 5.67
CA ALA A 30 -0.14 -19.00 6.39
C ALA A 30 -0.34 -17.98 7.52
N ALA A 31 -1.04 -16.87 7.24
CA ALA A 31 -1.37 -15.87 8.24
C ALA A 31 -2.23 -16.46 9.39
N ALA A 32 -3.24 -17.26 9.08
CA ALA A 32 -4.07 -17.92 10.06
C ALA A 32 -3.30 -18.97 10.91
N ALA A 33 -2.24 -19.55 10.37
CA ALA A 33 -1.34 -20.46 11.06
C ALA A 33 -0.20 -19.75 11.82
N GLY A 34 -0.12 -18.41 11.77
CA GLY A 34 0.98 -17.65 12.38
C GLY A 34 2.31 -17.73 11.61
N ASP A 35 2.32 -18.28 10.41
CA ASP A 35 3.52 -18.37 9.55
C ASP A 35 3.77 -17.03 8.84
N THR A 36 4.34 -16.10 9.60
CA THR A 36 4.67 -14.74 9.12
C THR A 36 5.72 -14.77 8.00
N ALA A 37 6.66 -15.71 8.03
CA ALA A 37 7.71 -15.83 7.03
C ALA A 37 7.15 -16.14 5.63
N THR A 38 6.22 -17.09 5.53
CA THR A 38 5.53 -17.39 4.26
C THR A 38 4.70 -16.21 3.79
N VAL A 39 4.00 -15.50 4.68
CA VAL A 39 3.24 -14.29 4.32
C VAL A 39 4.17 -13.23 3.75
N GLU A 40 5.26 -12.91 4.43
CA GLU A 40 6.23 -11.91 3.97
C GLU A 40 6.86 -12.29 2.62
N GLN A 41 7.23 -13.55 2.44
CA GLN A 41 7.76 -14.03 1.16
C GLN A 41 6.77 -13.78 0.02
N ILE A 42 5.50 -14.13 0.21
CA ILE A 42 4.46 -13.95 -0.81
C ILE A 42 4.22 -12.46 -1.08
N VAL A 43 4.07 -11.64 -0.03
CA VAL A 43 3.84 -10.20 -0.14
C VAL A 43 5.01 -9.53 -0.87
N ASN A 44 6.25 -9.79 -0.45
CA ASN A 44 7.47 -9.21 -1.04
C ASN A 44 7.66 -9.61 -2.50
N GLN A 45 7.18 -10.78 -2.91
CA GLN A 45 7.26 -11.23 -4.31
C GLN A 45 6.14 -10.64 -5.17
N HIS A 46 4.89 -10.65 -4.68
CA HIS A 46 3.71 -10.38 -5.52
C HIS A 46 3.32 -8.92 -5.55
N ILE A 47 3.42 -8.18 -4.45
CA ILE A 47 3.00 -6.77 -4.39
C ILE A 47 3.87 -5.87 -5.30
N PRO A 48 5.21 -5.92 -5.26
CA PRO A 48 6.02 -5.11 -6.18
C PRO A 48 5.85 -5.51 -7.65
N ARG A 49 5.65 -6.80 -7.95
CA ARG A 49 5.39 -7.26 -9.31
C ARG A 49 4.09 -6.72 -9.86
N TRP A 50 3.02 -6.77 -9.07
CA TRP A 50 1.71 -6.19 -9.38
C TRP A 50 1.83 -4.68 -9.63
N SER A 51 2.50 -3.97 -8.74
CA SER A 51 2.68 -2.53 -8.82
C SER A 51 3.47 -2.11 -10.06
N ARG A 52 4.60 -2.80 -10.35
CA ARG A 52 5.38 -2.56 -11.59
C ARG A 52 4.56 -2.84 -12.85
N GLY A 53 3.70 -3.84 -12.82
CA GLY A 53 2.79 -4.13 -13.92
C GLY A 53 1.78 -3.01 -14.16
N ILE A 54 1.22 -2.41 -13.11
CA ILE A 54 0.36 -1.22 -13.22
C ILE A 54 1.12 -0.08 -13.89
N LEU A 55 2.33 0.23 -13.41
CA LEU A 55 3.16 1.30 -13.97
C LEU A 55 3.46 1.05 -15.46
N LYS A 56 3.81 -0.20 -15.80
CA LYS A 56 4.09 -0.60 -17.19
C LYS A 56 2.88 -0.41 -18.11
N VAL A 57 1.70 -0.90 -17.70
CA VAL A 57 0.46 -0.81 -18.51
C VAL A 57 0.03 0.63 -18.71
N THR A 58 0.30 1.49 -17.73
CA THR A 58 -0.06 2.91 -17.79
C THR A 58 1.03 3.79 -18.42
N GLY A 59 2.22 3.22 -18.72
CA GLY A 59 3.34 3.95 -19.31
C GLY A 59 4.01 4.92 -18.34
N VAL A 60 3.94 4.63 -17.03
CA VAL A 60 4.60 5.42 -15.98
C VAL A 60 6.00 4.86 -15.75
N SER A 61 7.01 5.72 -15.82
CA SER A 61 8.40 5.40 -15.48
C SER A 61 8.65 5.73 -14.02
N LEU A 62 9.37 4.84 -13.33
CA LEU A 62 9.79 5.01 -11.94
C LEU A 62 11.31 5.22 -11.91
N SER A 63 11.75 6.31 -11.31
CA SER A 63 13.12 6.53 -10.87
C SER A 63 13.11 6.69 -9.35
N VAL A 64 14.03 6.03 -8.66
CA VAL A 64 14.13 6.09 -7.20
C VAL A 64 15.55 6.50 -6.85
N GLU A 65 15.67 7.52 -6.03
CA GLU A 65 16.94 8.04 -5.50
C GLU A 65 16.88 8.02 -3.99
N GLY A 66 18.05 7.87 -3.34
CA GLY A 66 18.15 7.95 -1.88
C GLY A 66 17.72 6.68 -1.13
N LEU A 67 17.59 5.53 -1.78
CA LEU A 67 17.27 4.26 -1.10
C LEU A 67 18.32 3.90 -0.03
N GLU A 68 19.55 4.32 -0.23
CA GLU A 68 20.65 4.15 0.71
C GLU A 68 20.45 4.88 2.04
N ASN A 69 19.58 5.90 2.08
CA ASN A 69 19.27 6.66 3.30
C ASN A 69 18.20 5.97 4.17
N ILE A 70 17.57 4.90 3.68
CA ILE A 70 16.57 4.15 4.44
C ILE A 70 17.26 3.27 5.47
N PRO A 71 16.94 3.40 6.79
CA PRO A 71 17.48 2.54 7.83
C PRO A 71 17.19 1.05 7.54
N LYS A 72 18.21 0.20 7.64
CA LYS A 72 18.08 -1.25 7.43
C LYS A 72 17.93 -2.05 8.71
N ASP A 73 18.32 -1.45 9.83
CA ASP A 73 18.40 -2.03 11.17
C ASP A 73 17.16 -1.78 12.03
N ARG A 74 16.27 -0.88 11.58
CA ARG A 74 15.07 -0.49 12.34
C ARG A 74 13.92 -0.15 11.40
N PRO A 75 12.66 -0.28 11.87
CA PRO A 75 11.49 0.19 11.12
C PRO A 75 11.48 1.73 11.04
N CYS A 76 10.83 2.25 10.02
CA CYS A 76 10.61 3.67 9.85
C CYS A 76 9.20 3.97 9.33
N VAL A 77 8.74 5.18 9.58
CA VAL A 77 7.51 5.71 9.00
C VAL A 77 7.89 6.55 7.79
N PHE A 78 7.42 6.15 6.62
CA PHE A 78 7.53 6.94 5.41
C PHE A 78 6.40 7.95 5.36
N VAL A 79 6.74 9.20 5.28
CA VAL A 79 5.79 10.31 5.12
C VAL A 79 5.90 10.81 3.69
N ALA A 80 4.82 10.75 2.94
CA ALA A 80 4.80 11.08 1.52
C ALA A 80 3.66 12.03 1.16
N ASN A 81 3.89 12.88 0.16
CA ASN A 81 2.84 13.69 -0.44
C ASN A 81 1.87 12.79 -1.22
N HIS A 82 0.57 13.11 -1.15
CA HIS A 82 -0.43 12.37 -1.92
C HIS A 82 -0.97 13.24 -3.06
N ARG A 83 -0.51 12.97 -4.28
CA ARG A 83 -0.85 13.76 -5.47
C ARG A 83 -1.59 12.97 -6.54
N SER A 84 -1.42 11.65 -6.55
CA SER A 84 -1.90 10.79 -7.63
C SER A 84 -2.38 9.43 -7.14
N TYR A 85 -3.17 8.75 -7.95
CA TYR A 85 -3.45 7.31 -7.77
C TYR A 85 -2.21 6.44 -7.98
N TYR A 86 -1.17 6.99 -8.64
CA TYR A 86 0.08 6.28 -8.88
C TYR A 86 1.03 6.27 -7.69
N ASP A 87 0.83 7.13 -6.69
CA ASP A 87 1.71 7.18 -5.52
C ASP A 87 1.81 5.81 -4.83
N ILE A 88 0.69 5.11 -4.70
CA ILE A 88 0.67 3.77 -4.10
C ILE A 88 1.50 2.76 -4.91
N PRO A 89 1.24 2.52 -6.21
CA PRO A 89 2.08 1.61 -6.98
C PRO A 89 3.53 2.08 -7.14
N LEU A 90 3.82 3.38 -7.13
CA LEU A 90 5.20 3.90 -7.13
C LEU A 90 5.93 3.50 -5.85
N LEU A 91 5.34 3.73 -4.68
CA LEU A 91 5.91 3.34 -3.39
C LEU A 91 6.08 1.82 -3.27
N LEU A 92 5.04 1.06 -3.61
CA LEU A 92 5.08 -0.41 -3.52
C LEU A 92 6.03 -1.06 -4.54
N ALA A 93 6.39 -0.36 -5.61
CA ALA A 93 7.35 -0.83 -6.62
C ALA A 93 8.77 -0.33 -6.35
N GLY A 94 8.92 0.84 -5.71
CA GLY A 94 10.19 1.56 -5.56
C GLY A 94 10.90 1.30 -4.23
N LEU A 95 10.17 1.01 -3.16
CA LEU A 95 10.79 0.65 -1.88
C LEU A 95 11.32 -0.79 -1.93
N GLU A 96 12.39 -1.09 -1.19
CA GLU A 96 13.01 -2.43 -1.13
C GLU A 96 12.01 -3.52 -0.73
N LYS A 97 11.10 -3.17 0.19
CA LYS A 97 10.00 -4.04 0.63
C LYS A 97 8.68 -3.27 0.58
N PRO A 98 7.57 -3.92 0.24
CA PRO A 98 6.27 -3.27 0.36
C PRO A 98 5.89 -3.12 1.83
N HIS A 99 5.31 -1.97 2.16
CA HIS A 99 4.92 -1.61 3.52
C HIS A 99 3.42 -1.38 3.63
N GLY A 100 2.87 -1.57 4.84
CA GLY A 100 1.50 -1.21 5.16
C GLY A 100 1.28 0.29 4.95
N ILE A 101 0.05 0.66 4.64
CA ILE A 101 -0.34 2.04 4.31
C ILE A 101 -1.60 2.39 5.06
N LEU A 102 -1.70 3.61 5.56
CA LEU A 102 -2.95 4.14 6.08
C LEU A 102 -3.92 4.40 4.91
N ALA A 103 -4.97 3.60 4.81
CA ALA A 103 -5.85 3.53 3.66
C ALA A 103 -7.28 3.97 4.00
N LYS A 104 -8.00 4.50 3.01
CA LYS A 104 -9.40 4.88 3.18
C LYS A 104 -10.29 3.65 3.39
N GLU A 105 -11.24 3.71 4.35
CA GLU A 105 -12.13 2.60 4.72
C GLU A 105 -12.89 2.00 3.52
N GLU A 106 -13.27 2.81 2.54
CA GLU A 106 -14.03 2.30 1.38
C GLU A 106 -13.25 1.27 0.55
N LEU A 107 -11.91 1.28 0.63
CA LEU A 107 -11.09 0.27 -0.02
C LEU A 107 -11.24 -1.11 0.63
N GLU A 108 -11.65 -1.17 1.89
CA GLU A 108 -11.96 -2.42 2.57
C GLU A 108 -13.18 -3.16 1.95
N LYS A 109 -14.05 -2.42 1.27
CA LYS A 109 -15.24 -2.98 0.59
C LYS A 109 -14.94 -3.58 -0.78
N ILE A 110 -13.72 -3.37 -1.32
CA ILE A 110 -13.33 -3.87 -2.64
C ILE A 110 -12.83 -5.32 -2.53
N PRO A 111 -13.54 -6.31 -3.11
CA PRO A 111 -13.14 -7.71 -3.04
C PRO A 111 -11.73 -7.95 -3.61
N LEU A 112 -11.02 -8.92 -3.06
CA LEU A 112 -9.64 -9.29 -3.37
C LEU A 112 -8.62 -8.21 -2.99
N LEU A 113 -8.86 -6.93 -3.31
CA LEU A 113 -7.97 -5.83 -2.96
C LEU A 113 -7.83 -5.71 -1.44
N ASN A 114 -8.93 -5.70 -0.71
CA ASN A 114 -8.95 -5.62 0.76
C ASN A 114 -8.13 -6.75 1.41
N ARG A 115 -8.19 -7.95 0.85
CA ARG A 115 -7.49 -9.13 1.38
C ARG A 115 -5.98 -9.01 1.20
N TRP A 116 -5.52 -8.56 0.01
CA TRP A 116 -4.11 -8.25 -0.21
C TRP A 116 -3.62 -7.10 0.66
N MET A 117 -4.44 -6.04 0.85
CA MET A 117 -4.13 -4.92 1.72
C MET A 117 -3.97 -5.35 3.19
N LYS A 118 -4.82 -6.26 3.69
CA LYS A 118 -4.70 -6.84 5.04
C LYS A 118 -3.41 -7.63 5.20
N LEU A 119 -3.04 -8.47 4.23
CA LEU A 119 -1.76 -9.21 4.25
C LEU A 119 -0.55 -8.28 4.20
N LEU A 120 -0.66 -7.17 3.46
CA LEU A 120 0.37 -6.12 3.43
C LEU A 120 0.51 -5.39 4.78
N GLY A 121 -0.51 -5.44 5.64
CA GLY A 121 -0.54 -4.71 6.91
C GLY A 121 -1.08 -3.28 6.76
N CYS A 122 -1.97 -3.04 5.79
CA CYS A 122 -2.67 -1.76 5.71
C CYS A 122 -3.66 -1.60 6.86
N VAL A 123 -3.79 -0.37 7.35
CA VAL A 123 -4.79 0.04 8.33
C VAL A 123 -5.84 0.88 7.62
N PHE A 124 -7.12 0.56 7.85
CA PHE A 124 -8.22 1.29 7.24
C PHE A 124 -8.74 2.37 8.19
N VAL A 125 -8.94 3.57 7.68
CA VAL A 125 -9.37 4.73 8.46
C VAL A 125 -10.62 5.37 7.89
N GLN A 126 -11.57 5.65 8.77
CA GLN A 126 -12.72 6.51 8.50
C GLN A 126 -12.34 7.95 8.86
N ARG A 127 -12.07 8.76 7.83
CA ARG A 127 -11.46 10.08 8.00
C ARG A 127 -12.38 11.12 8.66
N ASP A 128 -13.69 10.91 8.58
CA ASP A 128 -14.69 11.81 9.14
C ASP A 128 -14.99 11.52 10.62
N ASP A 129 -14.37 10.48 11.21
CA ASP A 129 -14.45 10.12 12.63
C ASP A 129 -13.07 10.24 13.27
N VAL A 130 -12.91 11.27 14.12
CA VAL A 130 -11.67 11.53 14.88
C VAL A 130 -11.29 10.34 15.76
N ARG A 131 -12.25 9.67 16.40
CA ARG A 131 -11.97 8.50 17.26
C ARG A 131 -11.48 7.30 16.43
N ALA A 132 -12.08 7.10 15.25
CA ALA A 132 -11.61 6.06 14.32
C ALA A 132 -10.20 6.38 13.80
N SER A 133 -9.92 7.66 13.51
CA SER A 133 -8.58 8.10 13.09
C SER A 133 -7.52 7.86 14.16
N VAL A 134 -7.81 8.17 15.43
CA VAL A 134 -6.90 7.90 16.56
C VAL A 134 -6.67 6.40 16.71
N ARG A 135 -7.70 5.55 16.62
CA ARG A 135 -7.53 4.09 16.66
C ARG A 135 -6.64 3.60 15.52
N ALA A 136 -6.89 4.06 14.30
CA ALA A 136 -6.09 3.68 13.13
C ALA A 136 -4.61 4.09 13.27
N LEU A 137 -4.33 5.24 13.87
CA LEU A 137 -2.95 5.66 14.18
C LEU A 137 -2.32 4.77 15.24
N ASN A 138 -3.05 4.39 16.29
CA ASN A 138 -2.55 3.45 17.31
C ASN A 138 -2.25 2.07 16.69
N ASP A 139 -3.11 1.58 15.79
CA ASP A 139 -2.87 0.32 15.08
C ASP A 139 -1.62 0.41 14.19
N ALA A 140 -1.44 1.53 13.48
CA ALA A 140 -0.24 1.78 12.68
C ALA A 140 1.02 1.86 13.56
N THR A 141 0.93 2.50 14.73
CA THR A 141 2.03 2.56 15.71
C THR A 141 2.41 1.16 16.18
N ALA A 142 1.44 0.32 16.54
CA ALA A 142 1.70 -1.06 16.95
C ALA A 142 2.39 -1.89 15.86
N ILE A 143 2.08 -1.64 14.58
CA ILE A 143 2.76 -2.27 13.44
C ILE A 143 4.24 -1.85 13.40
N VAL A 144 4.52 -0.57 13.63
CA VAL A 144 5.90 -0.04 13.62
C VAL A 144 6.68 -0.57 14.83
N GLU A 145 6.08 -0.56 16.01
CA GLU A 145 6.68 -1.14 17.23
C GLU A 145 6.94 -2.65 17.08
N GLY A 146 6.09 -3.34 16.31
CA GLY A 146 6.31 -4.74 15.92
C GLY A 146 7.41 -4.97 14.88
N GLY A 147 8.18 -3.93 14.52
CA GLY A 147 9.35 -4.04 13.63
C GLY A 147 9.05 -3.89 12.14
N ARG A 148 7.87 -3.44 11.74
CA ARG A 148 7.49 -3.23 10.33
C ARG A 148 7.37 -1.76 10.01
N SER A 149 7.99 -1.32 8.92
CA SER A 149 7.84 0.05 8.42
C SER A 149 6.42 0.29 7.87
N PHE A 150 6.00 1.55 7.89
CA PHE A 150 4.65 1.96 7.53
C PHE A 150 4.66 3.24 6.69
N VAL A 151 3.67 3.44 5.82
CA VAL A 151 3.54 4.63 4.97
C VAL A 151 2.31 5.42 5.37
N ILE A 152 2.46 6.72 5.53
CA ILE A 152 1.36 7.65 5.77
C ILE A 152 1.37 8.79 4.77
N PHE A 153 0.18 9.23 4.40
CA PHE A 153 -0.06 10.43 3.60
C PHE A 153 -0.77 11.45 4.50
N PRO A 154 -0.04 12.40 5.12
CA PRO A 154 -0.60 13.30 6.12
C PRO A 154 -1.65 14.26 5.53
N GLU A 155 -1.67 14.42 4.21
CA GLU A 155 -2.70 15.19 3.51
C GLU A 155 -4.08 14.51 3.58
N GLY A 156 -4.15 13.22 3.91
CA GLY A 156 -5.38 12.44 3.99
C GLY A 156 -6.18 12.34 2.68
N THR A 157 -5.88 13.17 1.69
CA THR A 157 -6.48 13.16 0.35
C THR A 157 -5.45 13.61 -0.68
N ARG A 158 -5.75 13.42 -1.98
CA ARG A 158 -4.85 13.89 -3.04
C ARG A 158 -4.96 15.40 -3.19
N TYR A 159 -3.87 16.07 -2.92
CA TYR A 159 -3.77 17.52 -3.03
C TYR A 159 -3.04 17.90 -4.32
N LYS A 160 -3.54 18.92 -5.03
CA LYS A 160 -2.99 19.38 -6.30
C LYS A 160 -2.20 20.70 -6.19
N GLY A 161 -2.16 21.29 -5.00
CA GLY A 161 -1.40 22.52 -4.74
C GLY A 161 0.10 22.25 -4.64
N GLU A 162 0.89 23.32 -4.56
CA GLU A 162 2.35 23.26 -4.45
C GLU A 162 2.82 23.03 -3.01
N GLU A 163 2.02 23.48 -2.02
CA GLU A 163 2.32 23.32 -0.60
C GLU A 163 1.69 22.05 -0.01
N LEU A 164 2.29 21.53 1.04
CA LEU A 164 1.78 20.39 1.80
C LEU A 164 0.50 20.80 2.54
N SER A 165 -0.63 20.22 2.17
CA SER A 165 -1.88 20.41 2.88
C SER A 165 -1.99 19.41 4.01
N LEU A 166 -1.71 19.83 5.24
CA LEU A 166 -1.94 19.01 6.43
C LEU A 166 -3.43 19.04 6.75
N ILE A 167 -4.09 17.88 6.63
CA ILE A 167 -5.42 17.71 7.22
C ILE A 167 -5.18 17.40 8.70
N HIS A 168 -5.87 18.13 9.58
CA HIS A 168 -5.92 17.80 10.99
C HIS A 168 -6.61 16.43 11.14
N ILE A 169 -5.81 15.40 11.38
CA ILE A 169 -6.26 14.06 11.75
C ILE A 169 -6.40 14.02 13.26
#